data_13687c5d979320036c0d8a376dab6eee
#
_entry.id   13687c5d979320036c0d8a376dab6eee
#
_cell.length_a   1.000
_cell.length_b   1.000
_cell.length_c   1.000
_cell.angle_alpha   90.00
_cell.angle_beta   90.00
_cell.angle_gamma   90.00
#
_symmetry.space_group_name_H-M   'P 1'
#
loop_
_entity.id
_entity.type
_entity.pdbx_description
1 polymer ?
#
loop_
_entity_poly.entity_id
_entity_poly.type
_entity_poly.pdbx_seq_one_letter_code
_entity_poly.pdbx_strand_id
1 'polypeptide(L)'
;MKQLILLILLPTIISCSPKDQKINENITIKSVFDSAEIRDLEKILMFFETQICQNENVSTENVQNCYQSFFIRMEKAEEIGSIDLKISFESQLKLYKEIDSATFNQIWTFNQSWSRNSPDTLKSMTYNYNGKFVRFLEIFAKEDEVVKEYYNSFQSAGDIGPTMVERLQKLHKDYDTHDIRIRLLIAIHYLTLNDQYHRIEKY
;
A
#
# COMPACT_ATOMS: atom_id res chain seq x y z
N MET A 1 30.84 58.41 -24.18
CA MET A 1 30.80 57.27 -23.25
C MET A 1 29.42 56.66 -23.30
N LYS A 2 29.27 55.45 -23.91
CA LYS A 2 28.00 54.74 -24.00
C LYS A 2 27.95 53.73 -22.83
N GLN A 3 27.06 53.93 -21.88
CA GLN A 3 26.79 52.97 -20.82
C GLN A 3 25.97 51.80 -21.39
N LEU A 4 26.55 50.60 -21.31
CA LEU A 4 25.91 49.34 -21.67
C LEU A 4 25.19 48.83 -20.44
N ILE A 5 23.84 48.89 -20.43
CA ILE A 5 23.00 48.34 -19.38
C ILE A 5 22.86 46.84 -19.66
N LEU A 6 23.54 46.01 -18.83
CA LEU A 6 23.44 44.55 -18.87
C LEU A 6 22.19 44.12 -18.10
N LEU A 7 21.14 43.77 -18.84
CA LEU A 7 19.89 43.24 -18.26
C LEU A 7 20.11 41.76 -17.89
N ILE A 8 20.32 41.46 -16.60
CA ILE A 8 20.42 40.10 -16.10
C ILE A 8 19.00 39.53 -15.99
N LEU A 9 18.60 38.69 -16.94
CA LEU A 9 17.42 37.86 -16.82
C LEU A 9 17.69 36.75 -15.79
N LEU A 10 17.17 36.89 -14.58
CA LEU A 10 17.10 35.79 -13.60
C LEU A 10 16.05 34.77 -14.09
N PRO A 11 16.44 33.49 -14.33
CA PRO A 11 15.44 32.47 -14.54
C PRO A 11 14.70 32.22 -13.22
N THR A 12 13.42 32.52 -13.16
CA THR A 12 12.53 32.08 -12.08
C THR A 12 12.39 30.56 -12.18
N ILE A 13 13.12 29.83 -11.36
CA ILE A 13 12.90 28.40 -11.17
C ILE A 13 11.55 28.28 -10.46
N ILE A 14 10.50 28.00 -11.21
CA ILE A 14 9.22 27.60 -10.68
C ILE A 14 9.45 26.21 -10.06
N SER A 15 9.69 26.17 -8.75
CA SER A 15 9.70 24.93 -7.98
C SER A 15 8.27 24.41 -8.00
N CYS A 16 7.97 23.51 -8.93
CA CYS A 16 6.73 22.75 -8.94
C CYS A 16 6.87 21.71 -7.82
N SER A 17 6.35 21.99 -6.63
CA SER A 17 6.14 20.96 -5.60
C SER A 17 5.28 19.87 -6.24
N PRO A 18 5.67 18.57 -6.16
CA PRO A 18 4.83 17.51 -6.66
C PRO A 18 3.47 17.60 -5.97
N LYS A 19 2.43 17.88 -6.76
CA LYS A 19 1.05 17.91 -6.28
C LYS A 19 0.71 16.49 -5.88
N ASP A 20 0.25 16.28 -4.63
CA ASP A 20 -0.23 14.97 -4.19
C ASP A 20 -1.24 14.43 -5.20
N GLN A 21 -0.83 13.40 -5.92
CA GLN A 21 -1.66 12.78 -6.93
C GLN A 21 -2.82 12.03 -6.26
N LYS A 22 -4.05 12.24 -6.71
CA LYS A 22 -5.22 11.53 -6.19
C LYS A 22 -5.43 10.21 -6.95
N ILE A 23 -6.01 9.22 -6.28
CA ILE A 23 -6.33 7.92 -6.89
C ILE A 23 -7.18 8.09 -8.15
N ASN A 24 -8.20 8.94 -8.10
CA ASN A 24 -9.12 9.20 -9.20
C ASN A 24 -8.54 10.01 -10.37
N GLU A 25 -7.32 10.55 -10.23
CA GLU A 25 -6.58 11.25 -11.28
C GLU A 25 -5.56 10.32 -11.97
N ASN A 26 -5.17 9.19 -11.34
CA ASN A 26 -4.15 8.30 -11.86
C ASN A 26 -4.65 7.44 -13.02
N ILE A 27 -3.93 7.49 -14.15
CA ILE A 27 -4.33 6.83 -15.41
C ILE A 27 -4.24 5.30 -15.27
N THR A 28 -3.20 4.77 -14.64
CA THR A 28 -3.00 3.33 -14.47
C THR A 28 -4.12 2.73 -13.61
N ILE A 29 -4.49 3.38 -12.49
CA ILE A 29 -5.60 2.93 -11.65
C ILE A 29 -6.92 2.97 -12.42
N LYS A 30 -7.20 4.06 -13.14
CA LYS A 30 -8.43 4.22 -13.97
C LYS A 30 -8.52 3.24 -15.13
N SER A 31 -7.41 2.71 -15.60
CA SER A 31 -7.41 1.70 -16.68
C SER A 31 -7.89 0.33 -16.19
N VAL A 32 -7.90 0.10 -14.88
CA VAL A 32 -8.23 -1.19 -14.26
C VAL A 32 -9.52 -1.15 -13.46
N PHE A 33 -9.71 -0.08 -12.69
CA PHE A 33 -10.83 0.07 -11.76
C PHE A 33 -11.85 1.09 -12.29
N ASP A 34 -13.12 0.81 -12.08
CA ASP A 34 -14.19 1.76 -12.38
C ASP A 34 -14.35 2.83 -11.28
N SER A 35 -15.25 3.79 -11.50
CA SER A 35 -15.42 4.91 -10.58
C SER A 35 -15.99 4.51 -9.20
N ALA A 36 -16.71 3.40 -9.09
CA ALA A 36 -17.22 2.91 -7.81
C ALA A 36 -16.09 2.23 -7.02
N GLU A 37 -15.33 1.38 -7.69
CA GLU A 37 -14.15 0.71 -7.12
C GLU A 37 -13.07 1.73 -6.70
N ILE A 38 -12.85 2.79 -7.50
CA ILE A 38 -11.91 3.87 -7.15
C ILE A 38 -12.31 4.55 -5.84
N ARG A 39 -13.59 4.82 -5.61
CA ARG A 39 -14.04 5.38 -4.32
C ARG A 39 -13.75 4.44 -3.14
N ASP A 40 -13.86 3.14 -3.35
CA ASP A 40 -13.53 2.16 -2.33
C ASP A 40 -12.01 2.05 -2.10
N LEU A 41 -11.19 2.12 -3.16
CA LEU A 41 -9.73 2.23 -3.03
C LEU A 41 -9.31 3.49 -2.25
N GLU A 42 -10.01 4.62 -2.44
CA GLU A 42 -9.78 5.85 -1.66
C GLU A 42 -10.08 5.63 -0.17
N LYS A 43 -11.17 4.91 0.18
CA LYS A 43 -11.47 4.56 1.57
C LYS A 43 -10.39 3.64 2.18
N ILE A 44 -9.95 2.63 1.43
CA ILE A 44 -8.89 1.71 1.86
C ILE A 44 -7.61 2.47 2.16
N LEU A 45 -7.16 3.32 1.23
CA LEU A 45 -5.95 4.10 1.41
C LEU A 45 -6.06 5.08 2.57
N MET A 46 -7.16 5.84 2.63
CA MET A 46 -7.40 6.80 3.71
C MET A 46 -7.44 6.12 5.08
N PHE A 47 -8.06 4.94 5.19
CA PHE A 47 -8.07 4.16 6.42
C PHE A 47 -6.64 3.80 6.84
N PHE A 48 -5.84 3.21 5.96
CA PHE A 48 -4.47 2.82 6.27
C PHE A 48 -3.62 4.02 6.70
N GLU A 49 -3.67 5.11 5.94
CA GLU A 49 -2.92 6.33 6.24
C GLU A 49 -3.34 6.95 7.57
N THR A 50 -4.63 6.95 7.88
CA THR A 50 -5.12 7.39 9.19
C THR A 50 -4.54 6.54 10.32
N GLN A 51 -4.51 5.21 10.17
CA GLN A 51 -3.95 4.32 11.19
C GLN A 51 -2.45 4.56 11.40
N ILE A 52 -1.65 4.65 10.34
CA ILE A 52 -0.21 4.87 10.50
C ILE A 52 0.11 6.26 11.04
N CYS A 53 -0.61 7.31 10.64
CA CYS A 53 -0.39 8.67 11.15
C CYS A 53 -0.76 8.80 12.63
N GLN A 54 -1.90 8.24 13.05
CA GLN A 54 -2.34 8.26 14.45
C GLN A 54 -1.35 7.54 15.37
N ASN A 55 -0.83 6.39 14.95
CA ASN A 55 0.12 5.61 15.74
C ASN A 55 1.45 6.34 15.97
N GLU A 56 1.84 7.19 15.05
CA GLU A 56 3.08 7.96 15.11
C GLU A 56 2.86 9.39 15.66
N ASN A 57 1.64 9.74 16.06
CA ASN A 57 1.26 11.11 16.49
C ASN A 57 1.61 12.19 15.45
N VAL A 58 1.55 11.84 14.17
CA VAL A 58 1.81 12.73 13.04
C VAL A 58 0.48 13.20 12.45
N SER A 59 0.41 14.47 12.03
CA SER A 59 -0.76 14.97 11.30
C SER A 59 -0.90 14.27 9.96
N THR A 60 -2.13 13.89 9.60
CA THR A 60 -2.46 13.34 8.27
C THR A 60 -2.19 14.31 7.12
N GLU A 61 -2.01 15.60 7.41
CA GLU A 61 -1.57 16.60 6.43
C GLU A 61 -0.13 16.37 5.93
N ASN A 62 0.67 15.59 6.68
CA ASN A 62 2.03 15.23 6.31
C ASN A 62 2.19 13.71 6.19
N VAL A 63 1.46 13.12 5.25
CA VAL A 63 1.42 11.68 5.01
C VAL A 63 2.79 11.06 4.77
N GLN A 64 3.73 11.79 4.16
CA GLN A 64 5.10 11.31 3.92
C GLN A 64 5.84 11.01 5.22
N ASN A 65 5.69 11.87 6.22
CA ASN A 65 6.28 11.63 7.55
C ASN A 65 5.63 10.41 8.24
N CYS A 66 4.33 10.18 8.00
CA CYS A 66 3.65 8.98 8.52
C CYS A 66 4.26 7.70 7.93
N TYR A 67 4.48 7.65 6.62
CA TYR A 67 5.13 6.51 5.96
C TYR A 67 6.56 6.32 6.45
N GLN A 68 7.34 7.39 6.53
CA GLN A 68 8.72 7.31 7.04
C GLN A 68 8.78 6.73 8.45
N SER A 69 7.97 7.25 9.37
CA SER A 69 7.91 6.77 10.75
C SER A 69 7.40 5.33 10.84
N PHE A 70 6.39 4.99 10.03
CA PHE A 70 5.87 3.63 9.93
C PHE A 70 6.96 2.64 9.50
N PHE A 71 7.72 2.94 8.46
CA PHE A 71 8.79 2.06 7.97
C PHE A 71 9.93 1.91 8.97
N ILE A 72 10.37 3.00 9.62
CA ILE A 72 11.38 2.93 10.69
C ILE A 72 10.92 1.98 11.81
N ARG A 73 9.62 1.99 12.15
CA ARG A 73 9.06 1.08 13.14
C ARG A 73 9.03 -0.37 12.63
N MET A 74 8.74 -0.59 11.34
CA MET A 74 8.74 -1.93 10.75
C MET A 74 10.14 -2.53 10.67
N GLU A 75 11.18 -1.76 10.34
CA GLU A 75 12.58 -2.20 10.40
C GLU A 75 12.95 -2.68 11.82
N LYS A 76 12.62 -1.89 12.83
CA LYS A 76 12.89 -2.26 14.24
C LYS A 76 12.10 -3.48 14.70
N ALA A 77 10.88 -3.65 14.25
CA ALA A 77 10.04 -4.80 14.58
C ALA A 77 10.62 -6.11 14.03
N GLU A 78 11.21 -6.07 12.83
CA GLU A 78 11.91 -7.21 12.26
C GLU A 78 13.12 -7.63 13.09
N GLU A 79 13.93 -6.68 13.54
CA GLU A 79 15.13 -6.95 14.36
C GLU A 79 14.79 -7.73 15.64
N ILE A 80 13.62 -7.48 16.23
CA ILE A 80 13.15 -8.17 17.45
C ILE A 80 12.26 -9.38 17.17
N GLY A 81 12.03 -9.70 15.88
CA GLY A 81 11.23 -10.86 15.47
C GLY A 81 9.73 -10.76 15.81
N SER A 82 9.21 -9.55 16.02
CA SER A 82 7.80 -9.32 16.35
C SER A 82 7.25 -8.18 15.50
N ILE A 83 6.36 -8.51 14.56
CA ILE A 83 5.67 -7.52 13.74
C ILE A 83 4.35 -7.14 14.40
N ASP A 84 4.30 -5.96 15.02
CA ASP A 84 3.06 -5.33 15.47
C ASP A 84 2.76 -4.13 14.56
N LEU A 85 1.80 -4.31 13.67
CA LEU A 85 1.38 -3.26 12.72
C LEU A 85 0.66 -2.10 13.40
N LYS A 86 0.15 -2.31 14.63
CA LYS A 86 -0.69 -1.38 15.38
C LYS A 86 -1.92 -0.89 14.61
N ILE A 87 -2.39 -1.67 13.64
CA ILE A 87 -3.61 -1.42 12.91
C ILE A 87 -4.75 -2.12 13.65
N SER A 88 -5.78 -1.37 14.04
CA SER A 88 -6.95 -1.94 14.72
C SER A 88 -7.68 -2.91 13.79
N PHE A 89 -7.62 -4.21 14.10
CA PHE A 89 -8.30 -5.24 13.31
C PHE A 89 -9.83 -5.07 13.32
N GLU A 90 -10.42 -4.67 14.47
CA GLU A 90 -11.84 -4.36 14.56
C GLU A 90 -12.22 -3.21 13.60
N SER A 91 -11.42 -2.16 13.54
CA SER A 91 -11.65 -1.05 12.62
C SER A 91 -11.45 -1.47 11.16
N GLN A 92 -10.51 -2.36 10.88
CA GLN A 92 -10.31 -2.93 9.56
C GLN A 92 -11.51 -3.79 9.13
N LEU A 93 -12.12 -4.56 10.03
CA LEU A 93 -13.35 -5.30 9.75
C LEU A 93 -14.54 -4.36 9.47
N LYS A 94 -14.58 -3.16 10.07
CA LYS A 94 -15.59 -2.13 9.74
C LYS A 94 -15.35 -1.60 8.33
N LEU A 95 -14.10 -1.27 7.97
CA LEU A 95 -13.75 -0.85 6.61
C LEU A 95 -14.25 -1.88 5.57
N TYR A 96 -14.03 -3.17 5.81
CA TYR A 96 -14.46 -4.22 4.88
C TYR A 96 -15.99 -4.27 4.67
N LYS A 97 -16.77 -3.80 5.64
CA LYS A 97 -18.23 -3.67 5.52
C LYS A 97 -18.67 -2.37 4.82
N GLU A 98 -17.79 -1.36 4.76
CA GLU A 98 -18.07 -0.05 4.17
C GLU A 98 -17.71 0.00 2.67
N ILE A 99 -16.89 -0.92 2.20
CA ILE A 99 -16.57 -1.06 0.78
C ILE A 99 -17.52 -2.08 0.14
N ASP A 100 -17.75 -1.92 -1.17
CA ASP A 100 -18.57 -2.88 -1.91
C ASP A 100 -17.92 -4.27 -1.92
N SER A 101 -18.72 -5.30 -1.71
CA SER A 101 -18.24 -6.69 -1.72
C SER A 101 -17.64 -7.08 -3.08
N ALA A 102 -18.12 -6.51 -4.18
CA ALA A 102 -17.52 -6.70 -5.49
C ALA A 102 -16.11 -6.09 -5.53
N THR A 103 -15.91 -4.87 -5.00
CA THR A 103 -14.58 -4.25 -4.89
C THR A 103 -13.67 -5.07 -3.99
N PHE A 104 -14.17 -5.51 -2.81
CA PHE A 104 -13.41 -6.39 -1.93
C PHE A 104 -12.89 -7.63 -2.68
N ASN A 105 -13.75 -8.31 -3.42
CA ASN A 105 -13.39 -9.51 -4.19
C ASN A 105 -12.47 -9.23 -5.38
N GLN A 106 -12.34 -8.00 -5.86
CA GLN A 106 -11.34 -7.60 -6.85
C GLN A 106 -9.93 -7.45 -6.26
N ILE A 107 -9.83 -7.37 -4.94
CA ILE A 107 -8.56 -7.18 -4.24
C ILE A 107 -8.19 -8.46 -3.48
N TRP A 108 -9.09 -9.02 -2.69
CA TRP A 108 -8.83 -10.09 -1.74
C TRP A 108 -9.71 -11.33 -1.97
N THR A 109 -9.19 -12.44 -1.50
CA THR A 109 -9.90 -13.72 -1.34
C THR A 109 -9.43 -14.40 -0.06
N PHE A 110 -10.11 -15.49 0.32
CA PHE A 110 -9.71 -16.29 1.49
C PHE A 110 -9.25 -17.67 1.04
N ASN A 111 -8.06 -18.05 1.49
CA ASN A 111 -7.51 -19.39 1.37
C ASN A 111 -7.65 -20.14 2.70
N GLN A 112 -7.57 -21.45 2.64
CA GLN A 112 -7.49 -22.30 3.82
C GLN A 112 -6.05 -22.32 4.36
N SER A 113 -5.88 -22.00 5.64
CA SER A 113 -4.63 -22.13 6.37
C SER A 113 -4.73 -23.26 7.39
N TRP A 114 -3.69 -24.09 7.45
CA TRP A 114 -3.64 -25.26 8.32
C TRP A 114 -2.64 -25.02 9.45
N SER A 115 -3.07 -25.28 10.67
CA SER A 115 -2.16 -25.32 11.82
C SER A 115 -1.74 -26.76 12.09
N ARG A 116 -0.43 -26.99 12.30
CA ARG A 116 0.09 -28.32 12.67
C ARG A 116 -0.44 -28.79 14.03
N ASN A 117 -0.86 -27.88 14.87
CA ASN A 117 -1.25 -28.14 16.25
C ASN A 117 -2.78 -28.13 16.45
N SER A 118 -3.57 -27.97 15.39
CA SER A 118 -5.03 -27.95 15.45
C SER A 118 -5.64 -28.64 14.22
N PRO A 119 -6.71 -29.43 14.38
CA PRO A 119 -7.44 -29.96 13.24
C PRO A 119 -8.25 -28.87 12.50
N ASP A 120 -8.32 -27.66 13.08
CA ASP A 120 -9.11 -26.57 12.55
C ASP A 120 -8.44 -25.95 11.33
N THR A 121 -9.24 -25.65 10.33
CA THR A 121 -8.85 -24.86 9.17
C THR A 121 -9.28 -23.43 9.38
N LEU A 122 -8.31 -22.51 9.33
CA LEU A 122 -8.54 -21.08 9.45
C LEU A 122 -8.66 -20.43 8.08
N LYS A 123 -9.45 -19.37 7.99
CA LYS A 123 -9.43 -18.47 6.83
C LYS A 123 -8.17 -17.62 6.86
N SER A 124 -7.44 -17.59 5.76
CA SER A 124 -6.28 -16.72 5.56
C SER A 124 -6.54 -15.81 4.36
N MET A 125 -6.45 -14.50 4.58
CA MET A 125 -6.64 -13.53 3.51
C MET A 125 -5.42 -13.50 2.60
N THR A 126 -5.67 -13.46 1.29
CA THR A 126 -4.65 -13.26 0.27
C THR A 126 -5.19 -12.38 -0.85
N TYR A 127 -4.32 -11.96 -1.80
CA TYR A 127 -4.80 -11.29 -3.01
C TYR A 127 -5.61 -12.26 -3.87
N ASN A 128 -6.70 -11.75 -4.44
CA ASN A 128 -7.39 -12.50 -5.48
C ASN A 128 -6.55 -12.53 -6.75
N TYR A 129 -5.98 -13.70 -7.07
CA TYR A 129 -5.09 -13.89 -8.22
C TYR A 129 -5.71 -13.43 -9.54
N ASN A 130 -7.03 -13.62 -9.71
CA ASN A 130 -7.79 -13.22 -10.88
C ASN A 130 -8.44 -11.84 -10.73
N GLY A 131 -8.15 -11.14 -9.65
CA GLY A 131 -8.76 -9.85 -9.34
C GLY A 131 -8.05 -8.67 -10.02
N LYS A 132 -8.74 -7.54 -10.00
CA LYS A 132 -8.25 -6.30 -10.61
C LYS A 132 -6.98 -5.75 -9.92
N PHE A 133 -6.79 -6.03 -8.62
CA PHE A 133 -5.57 -5.57 -7.93
C PHE A 133 -4.32 -6.25 -8.48
N VAL A 134 -4.35 -7.56 -8.72
CA VAL A 134 -3.22 -8.27 -9.33
C VAL A 134 -3.00 -7.79 -10.78
N ARG A 135 -4.08 -7.50 -11.52
CA ARG A 135 -3.99 -6.89 -12.85
C ARG A 135 -3.37 -5.49 -12.81
N PHE A 136 -3.72 -4.68 -11.80
CA PHE A 136 -3.09 -3.37 -11.58
C PHE A 136 -1.59 -3.52 -11.31
N LEU A 137 -1.18 -4.46 -10.44
CA LEU A 137 0.24 -4.74 -10.18
C LEU A 137 0.99 -5.17 -11.45
N GLU A 138 0.38 -6.01 -12.30
CA GLU A 138 0.96 -6.43 -13.59
C GLU A 138 1.24 -5.25 -14.52
N ILE A 139 0.31 -4.29 -14.58
CA ILE A 139 0.47 -3.10 -15.43
C ILE A 139 1.53 -2.18 -14.82
N PHE A 140 1.47 -1.92 -13.52
CA PHE A 140 2.39 -1.04 -12.81
C PHE A 140 3.84 -1.59 -12.85
N ALA A 141 4.01 -2.90 -12.77
CA ALA A 141 5.31 -3.58 -12.89
C ALA A 141 6.03 -3.35 -14.23
N LYS A 142 5.34 -2.89 -15.27
CA LYS A 142 5.95 -2.53 -16.55
C LYS A 142 6.59 -1.13 -16.53
N GLU A 143 6.21 -0.31 -15.56
CA GLU A 143 6.65 1.08 -15.42
C GLU A 143 7.64 1.28 -14.26
N ASP A 144 7.68 0.35 -13.30
CA ASP A 144 8.45 0.47 -12.06
C ASP A 144 9.15 -0.86 -11.73
N GLU A 145 10.47 -0.84 -11.63
CA GLU A 145 11.28 -2.06 -11.43
C GLU A 145 11.11 -2.63 -10.02
N VAL A 146 10.89 -1.78 -9.00
CA VAL A 146 10.66 -2.23 -7.62
C VAL A 146 9.31 -2.96 -7.52
N VAL A 147 8.29 -2.42 -8.17
CA VAL A 147 6.97 -3.06 -8.26
C VAL A 147 7.03 -4.35 -9.08
N LYS A 148 7.85 -4.40 -10.13
CA LYS A 148 8.06 -5.60 -10.93
C LYS A 148 8.65 -6.75 -10.11
N GLU A 149 9.62 -6.46 -9.26
CA GLU A 149 10.19 -7.47 -8.37
C GLU A 149 9.18 -7.92 -7.31
N TYR A 150 8.38 -7.00 -6.78
CA TYR A 150 7.27 -7.32 -5.87
C TYR A 150 6.24 -8.23 -6.56
N TYR A 151 5.78 -7.87 -7.75
CA TYR A 151 4.82 -8.65 -8.54
C TYR A 151 5.36 -10.04 -8.88
N ASN A 152 6.62 -10.16 -9.31
CA ASN A 152 7.25 -11.45 -9.62
C ASN A 152 7.35 -12.34 -8.39
N SER A 153 7.62 -11.77 -7.21
CA SER A 153 7.64 -12.50 -5.94
C SER A 153 6.26 -13.06 -5.62
N PHE A 154 5.20 -12.26 -5.78
CA PHE A 154 3.82 -12.71 -5.61
C PHE A 154 3.46 -13.82 -6.61
N GLN A 155 3.77 -13.65 -7.91
CA GLN A 155 3.49 -14.65 -8.95
C GLN A 155 4.18 -16.00 -8.66
N SER A 156 5.37 -15.96 -8.09
CA SER A 156 6.14 -17.17 -7.77
C SER A 156 5.63 -17.89 -6.53
N ALA A 157 5.14 -17.15 -5.53
CA ALA A 157 4.67 -17.71 -4.26
C ALA A 157 3.17 -18.03 -4.26
N GLY A 158 2.38 -17.32 -5.07
CA GLY A 158 0.91 -17.41 -5.07
C GLY A 158 0.24 -16.77 -3.86
N ASP A 159 1.01 -16.19 -2.94
CA ASP A 159 0.55 -15.52 -1.73
C ASP A 159 1.58 -14.49 -1.26
N ILE A 160 1.22 -13.68 -0.25
CA ILE A 160 2.17 -12.80 0.45
C ILE A 160 3.08 -13.67 1.33
N GLY A 161 4.26 -13.98 0.80
CA GLY A 161 5.25 -14.77 1.52
C GLY A 161 6.19 -13.91 2.39
N PRO A 162 6.94 -14.54 3.32
CA PRO A 162 7.90 -13.85 4.18
C PRO A 162 8.91 -12.98 3.41
N THR A 163 9.37 -13.44 2.24
CA THR A 163 10.28 -12.67 1.37
C THR A 163 9.69 -11.34 0.90
N MET A 164 8.38 -11.30 0.60
CA MET A 164 7.72 -10.05 0.20
C MET A 164 7.62 -9.08 1.37
N VAL A 165 7.31 -9.60 2.56
CA VAL A 165 7.24 -8.83 3.80
C VAL A 165 8.61 -8.23 4.12
N GLU A 166 9.65 -9.06 4.18
CA GLU A 166 11.03 -8.66 4.45
C GLU A 166 11.51 -7.60 3.43
N ARG A 167 11.22 -7.82 2.15
CA ARG A 167 11.62 -6.90 1.09
C ARG A 167 10.99 -5.52 1.29
N LEU A 168 9.70 -5.44 1.57
CA LEU A 168 9.02 -4.18 1.75
C LEU A 168 9.48 -3.47 3.04
N GLN A 169 9.92 -4.21 4.05
CA GLN A 169 10.49 -3.67 5.28
C GLN A 169 11.92 -3.14 5.08
N LYS A 170 12.78 -3.88 4.40
CA LYS A 170 14.21 -3.53 4.22
C LYS A 170 14.47 -2.55 3.08
N LEU A 171 13.68 -2.65 2.01
CA LEU A 171 13.87 -1.85 0.80
C LEU A 171 12.81 -0.73 0.68
N HIS A 172 12.18 -0.35 1.79
CA HIS A 172 11.13 0.67 1.77
C HIS A 172 11.60 2.01 1.17
N LYS A 173 12.91 2.31 1.22
CA LYS A 173 13.51 3.52 0.63
C LYS A 173 13.45 3.53 -0.89
N ASP A 174 13.29 2.37 -1.52
CA ASP A 174 13.18 2.22 -2.96
C ASP A 174 11.73 2.45 -3.44
N TYR A 175 10.76 2.48 -2.50
CA TYR A 175 9.35 2.75 -2.78
C TYR A 175 9.06 4.24 -2.65
N ASP A 176 8.80 4.91 -3.79
CA ASP A 176 8.45 6.34 -3.80
C ASP A 176 7.03 6.57 -3.26
N THR A 177 6.91 6.90 -1.98
CA THR A 177 5.62 7.19 -1.34
C THR A 177 4.95 8.48 -1.81
N HIS A 178 5.57 9.27 -2.68
CA HIS A 178 4.89 10.36 -3.41
C HIS A 178 4.01 9.82 -4.54
N ASP A 179 4.30 8.61 -5.05
CA ASP A 179 3.43 7.95 -6.01
C ASP A 179 2.22 7.30 -5.30
N ILE A 180 1.02 7.76 -5.66
CA ILE A 180 -0.24 7.24 -5.09
C ILE A 180 -0.42 5.73 -5.33
N ARG A 181 0.17 5.17 -6.40
CA ARG A 181 0.14 3.75 -6.73
C ARG A 181 0.95 2.92 -5.74
N ILE A 182 2.11 3.43 -5.36
CA ILE A 182 2.97 2.84 -4.32
C ILE A 182 2.26 2.87 -2.97
N ARG A 183 1.66 3.99 -2.61
CA ARG A 183 0.88 4.12 -1.37
C ARG A 183 -0.27 3.12 -1.31
N LEU A 184 -0.99 2.94 -2.42
CA LEU A 184 -2.06 1.96 -2.53
C LEU A 184 -1.56 0.52 -2.39
N LEU A 185 -0.42 0.17 -3.04
CA LEU A 185 0.23 -1.13 -2.90
C LEU A 185 0.58 -1.41 -1.44
N ILE A 186 1.25 -0.46 -0.77
CA ILE A 186 1.66 -0.56 0.63
C ILE A 186 0.44 -0.75 1.54
N ALA A 187 -0.62 0.05 1.36
CA ALA A 187 -1.83 -0.05 2.15
C ALA A 187 -2.47 -1.44 2.04
N ILE A 188 -2.68 -1.94 0.83
CA ILE A 188 -3.29 -3.26 0.60
C ILE A 188 -2.39 -4.37 1.14
N HIS A 189 -1.05 -4.27 0.97
CA HIS A 189 -0.10 -5.24 1.52
C HIS A 189 -0.22 -5.37 3.05
N TYR A 190 -0.11 -4.26 3.76
CA TYR A 190 -0.12 -4.30 5.23
C TYR A 190 -1.50 -4.58 5.83
N LEU A 191 -2.59 -4.19 5.16
CA LEU A 191 -3.93 -4.61 5.55
C LEU A 191 -4.14 -6.11 5.37
N THR A 192 -3.58 -6.71 4.32
CA THR A 192 -3.62 -8.16 4.13
C THR A 192 -2.83 -8.88 5.24
N LEU A 193 -1.63 -8.42 5.56
CA LEU A 193 -0.84 -8.97 6.66
C LEU A 193 -1.54 -8.82 8.01
N ASN A 194 -2.12 -7.65 8.29
CA ASN A 194 -2.83 -7.43 9.54
C ASN A 194 -4.02 -8.40 9.70
N ASP A 195 -4.70 -8.68 8.60
CA ASP A 195 -5.77 -9.68 8.58
C ASP A 195 -5.24 -11.08 8.85
N GLN A 196 -4.17 -11.50 8.17
CA GLN A 196 -3.55 -12.82 8.37
C GLN A 196 -3.10 -13.06 9.82
N TYR A 197 -2.60 -12.03 10.50
CA TYR A 197 -2.13 -12.13 11.88
C TYR A 197 -3.24 -12.17 12.92
N HIS A 198 -4.38 -11.53 12.64
CA HIS A 198 -5.44 -11.36 13.63
C HIS A 198 -6.69 -12.19 13.36
N ARG A 199 -6.87 -12.71 12.14
CA ARG A 199 -8.06 -13.51 11.79
C ARG A 199 -8.00 -14.90 12.42
N ILE A 200 -8.99 -15.20 13.26
CA ILE A 200 -9.17 -16.51 13.92
C ILE A 200 -10.41 -17.24 13.39
N GLU A 201 -11.02 -16.72 12.32
CA GLU A 201 -12.24 -17.28 11.74
C GLU A 201 -11.95 -18.64 11.11
N LYS A 202 -12.76 -19.66 11.48
CA LYS A 202 -12.68 -21.01 10.91
C LYS A 202 -13.53 -21.12 9.65
N TYR A 203 -13.17 -22.10 8.80
CA TYR A 203 -14.00 -22.50 7.67
C TYR A 203 -15.21 -23.29 8.15
#